data_34242644541ed59d07c837d138177cce
#
_entry.id   34242644541ed59d07c837d138177cce
#
_cell.length_a   1.000
_cell.length_b   1.000
_cell.length_c   1.000
_cell.angle_alpha   90.00
_cell.angle_beta   90.00
_cell.angle_gamma   90.00
#
_symmetry.space_group_name_H-M   'P 1'
#
loop_
_entity.id
_entity.type
_entity.pdbx_description
1 polymer ?
#
loop_
_entity_poly.entity_id
_entity_poly.type
_entity_poly.pdbx_seq_one_letter_code
_entity_poly.pdbx_strand_id
1 'polypeptide(L)'
;MRVTGIEENKDATPEMDGRMLCTKLGYKAEEPLPFLKAWRAGKDLTKKRALILQFPHDESRSTFLRKRMILRGLDGPHIYLDEDLTKMQVEHRRACMPRVHQARKEGKKASYRDGRIIIEGRAIT
;
A
#
# COMPACT_ATOMS: atom_id res chain seq x y z
N MET A 1 5.64 -2.47 -1.54
CA MET A 1 4.27 -1.88 -1.52
C MET A 1 3.48 -2.40 -2.69
N ARG A 2 2.27 -2.77 -2.44
CA ARG A 2 1.35 -3.30 -3.46
C ARG A 2 0.36 -2.21 -3.88
N VAL A 3 0.32 -1.91 -5.16
CA VAL A 3 -0.56 -0.89 -5.75
C VAL A 3 -1.56 -1.58 -6.66
N THR A 4 -2.85 -1.38 -6.40
CA THR A 4 -3.94 -1.90 -7.25
C THR A 4 -4.76 -0.74 -7.80
N GLY A 5 -5.45 -0.96 -8.90
CA GLY A 5 -6.28 0.05 -9.55
C GLY A 5 -5.62 0.77 -10.72
N ILE A 6 -4.35 0.49 -11.01
CA ILE A 6 -3.66 0.99 -12.21
C ILE A 6 -3.60 -0.15 -13.22
N GLU A 7 -4.31 -0.01 -14.31
CA GLU A 7 -4.31 -1.03 -15.36
C GLU A 7 -2.95 -1.15 -16.04
N GLU A 8 -2.55 -2.38 -16.31
CA GLU A 8 -1.33 -2.65 -17.06
C GLU A 8 -1.54 -2.32 -18.52
N ASN A 9 -0.66 -1.48 -19.08
CA ASN A 9 -0.69 -1.08 -20.48
C ASN A 9 0.60 -1.54 -21.15
N LYS A 10 0.50 -2.13 -22.35
CA LYS A 10 1.65 -2.59 -23.13
C LYS A 10 2.62 -1.47 -23.51
N ASP A 11 2.11 -0.24 -23.62
CA ASP A 11 2.91 0.92 -24.01
C ASP A 11 3.55 1.65 -22.83
N ALA A 12 3.29 1.19 -21.59
CA ALA A 12 3.84 1.78 -20.38
C ALA A 12 4.65 0.74 -19.60
N THR A 13 5.80 1.17 -19.08
CA THR A 13 6.60 0.34 -18.17
C THR A 13 6.07 0.46 -16.74
N PRO A 14 6.36 -0.51 -15.84
CA PRO A 14 6.02 -0.37 -14.43
C PRO A 14 6.57 0.91 -13.79
N GLU A 15 7.77 1.34 -14.20
CA GLU A 15 8.36 2.60 -13.71
C GLU A 15 7.53 3.83 -14.12
N MET A 16 7.03 3.84 -15.34
CA MET A 16 6.16 4.92 -15.83
C MET A 16 4.87 4.98 -15.02
N ASP A 17 4.29 3.83 -14.70
CA ASP A 17 3.09 3.75 -13.86
C ASP A 17 3.37 4.26 -12.45
N GLY A 18 4.54 3.91 -11.90
CA GLY A 18 4.99 4.42 -10.60
C GLY A 18 5.19 5.94 -10.60
N ARG A 19 5.77 6.50 -11.67
CA ARG A 19 5.92 7.96 -11.82
C ARG A 19 4.59 8.68 -11.90
N MET A 20 3.63 8.11 -12.65
CA MET A 20 2.28 8.67 -12.72
C MET A 20 1.63 8.71 -11.35
N LEU A 21 1.78 7.63 -10.58
CA LEU A 21 1.27 7.58 -9.21
C LEU A 21 1.92 8.64 -8.32
N CYS A 22 3.23 8.82 -8.41
CA CYS A 22 3.94 9.85 -7.65
C CYS A 22 3.39 11.24 -7.97
N THR A 23 3.13 11.55 -9.23
CA THR A 23 2.53 12.83 -9.64
C THR A 23 1.16 13.02 -8.99
N LYS A 24 0.34 11.98 -8.98
CA LYS A 24 -0.99 12.02 -8.33
C LYS A 24 -0.90 12.24 -6.81
N LEU A 25 0.16 11.76 -6.18
CA LEU A 25 0.39 11.92 -4.74
C LEU A 25 1.05 13.25 -4.38
N GLY A 26 1.35 14.10 -5.35
CA GLY A 26 1.91 15.42 -5.12
C GLY A 26 3.43 15.52 -5.18
N TYR A 27 4.13 14.47 -5.59
CA TYR A 27 5.56 14.55 -5.85
C TYR A 27 5.82 15.39 -7.10
N LYS A 28 6.85 16.22 -7.05
CA LYS A 28 7.24 17.08 -8.18
C LYS A 28 8.05 16.29 -9.21
N ALA A 29 7.94 16.67 -10.47
CA ALA A 29 8.65 15.99 -11.55
C ALA A 29 10.19 16.07 -11.41
N GLU A 30 10.70 17.13 -10.77
CA GLU A 30 12.14 17.34 -10.55
C GLU A 30 12.67 16.55 -9.36
N GLU A 31 11.81 16.05 -8.47
CA GLU A 31 12.23 15.28 -7.31
C GLU A 31 12.68 13.88 -7.73
N PRO A 32 13.70 13.31 -7.06
CA PRO A 32 14.05 11.91 -7.26
C PRO A 32 12.86 11.00 -6.95
N LEU A 33 12.73 9.90 -7.68
CA LEU A 33 11.68 8.93 -7.40
C LEU A 33 11.85 8.35 -5.99
N PRO A 34 10.76 8.24 -5.21
CA PRO A 34 10.84 7.71 -3.86
C PRO A 34 11.06 6.19 -3.79
N PHE A 35 10.86 5.48 -4.89
CA PHE A 35 11.05 4.03 -4.97
C PHE A 35 12.28 3.67 -5.82
N LEU A 36 12.86 2.49 -5.55
CA LEU A 36 14.03 1.98 -6.27
C LEU A 36 13.65 1.19 -7.52
N LYS A 37 12.65 0.33 -7.41
CA LYS A 37 12.22 -0.58 -8.47
C LYS A 37 10.70 -0.66 -8.51
N ALA A 38 10.19 -0.93 -9.71
CA ALA A 38 8.77 -1.18 -9.94
C ALA A 38 8.62 -2.37 -10.88
N TRP A 39 7.66 -3.25 -10.59
CA TRP A 39 7.33 -4.38 -11.46
C TRP A 39 5.88 -4.80 -11.27
N ARG A 40 5.38 -5.63 -12.19
CA ARG A 40 4.04 -6.22 -12.04
C ARG A 40 4.12 -7.57 -11.38
N ALA A 41 3.24 -7.83 -10.40
CA ALA A 41 3.23 -9.05 -9.62
C ALA A 41 2.68 -10.24 -10.42
N GLY A 42 3.37 -11.38 -10.36
CA GLY A 42 2.91 -12.62 -10.98
C GLY A 42 3.29 -12.75 -12.45
N LYS A 43 3.05 -13.94 -13.00
CA LYS A 43 3.41 -14.31 -14.37
C LYS A 43 2.21 -14.41 -15.31
N ASP A 44 0.99 -14.48 -14.77
CA ASP A 44 -0.22 -14.69 -15.56
C ASP A 44 -0.72 -13.37 -16.15
N LEU A 45 -0.46 -13.16 -17.42
CA LEU A 45 -0.85 -11.96 -18.17
C LEU A 45 -2.37 -11.86 -18.40
N THR A 46 -3.12 -12.92 -18.16
CA THR A 46 -4.57 -12.92 -18.32
C THR A 46 -5.28 -12.32 -17.10
N LYS A 47 -4.57 -12.16 -15.99
CA LYS A 47 -5.09 -11.59 -14.75
C LYS A 47 -4.61 -10.15 -14.57
N LYS A 48 -5.40 -9.37 -13.85
CA LYS A 48 -4.96 -8.03 -13.41
C LYS A 48 -3.83 -8.20 -12.42
N ARG A 49 -2.66 -7.68 -12.77
CA ARG A 49 -1.47 -7.77 -11.91
C ARG A 49 -1.28 -6.46 -11.16
N ALA A 50 -1.01 -6.56 -9.86
CA ALA A 50 -0.70 -5.40 -9.05
C ALA A 50 0.66 -4.83 -9.44
N LEU A 51 0.81 -3.50 -9.29
CA LEU A 51 2.10 -2.83 -9.40
C LEU A 51 2.81 -2.96 -8.05
N ILE A 52 4.05 -3.42 -8.05
CA ILE A 52 4.86 -3.54 -6.84
C ILE A 52 5.94 -2.47 -6.87
N LEU A 53 6.07 -1.71 -5.78
CA LEU A 53 7.09 -0.70 -5.60
C LEU A 53 8.02 -1.10 -4.46
N GLN A 54 9.32 -1.09 -4.72
CA GLN A 54 10.34 -1.33 -3.71
C GLN A 54 10.97 -0.01 -3.29
N PHE A 55 10.99 0.26 -1.99
CA PHE A 55 11.54 1.49 -1.42
C PHE A 55 12.92 1.25 -0.80
N PRO A 56 13.81 2.27 -0.80
CA PRO A 56 15.14 2.15 -0.21
C PRO A 56 15.10 2.04 1.32
N HIS A 57 14.12 2.65 1.96
CA HIS A 57 14.00 2.70 3.42
C HIS A 57 12.54 2.57 3.86
N ASP A 58 12.32 2.05 5.06
CA ASP A 58 10.99 1.97 5.66
C ASP A 58 10.34 3.35 5.82
N GLU A 59 11.14 4.37 6.09
CA GLU A 59 10.66 5.75 6.19
C GLU A 59 10.09 6.26 4.87
N SER A 60 10.79 6.03 3.76
CA SER A 60 10.32 6.40 2.42
C SER A 60 8.99 5.72 2.10
N ARG A 61 8.89 4.44 2.42
CA ARG A 61 7.68 3.63 2.23
C ARG A 61 6.53 4.18 3.08
N SER A 62 6.78 4.43 4.35
CA SER A 62 5.76 4.95 5.28
C SER A 62 5.26 6.32 4.86
N THR A 63 6.15 7.20 4.41
CA THR A 63 5.79 8.53 3.90
C THR A 63 4.89 8.40 2.67
N PHE A 64 5.26 7.53 1.75
CA PHE A 64 4.48 7.27 0.53
C PHE A 64 3.10 6.72 0.88
N LEU A 65 3.03 5.75 1.78
CA LEU A 65 1.77 5.13 2.20
C LEU A 65 0.82 6.12 2.88
N ARG A 66 1.35 7.02 3.69
CA ARG A 66 0.54 8.08 4.35
C ARG A 66 -0.15 8.99 3.36
N LYS A 67 0.42 9.19 2.19
CA LYS A 67 -0.17 10.03 1.13
C LYS A 67 -1.36 9.38 0.44
N ARG A 68 -1.68 8.10 0.74
CA ARG A 68 -2.81 7.40 0.13
C ARG A 68 -4.16 8.11 0.31
N MET A 69 -4.28 8.92 1.34
CA MET A 69 -5.50 9.70 1.58
C MET A 69 -5.80 10.68 0.45
N ILE A 70 -4.78 11.17 -0.24
CA ILE A 70 -4.93 12.07 -1.38
C ILE A 70 -5.71 11.39 -2.51
N LEU A 71 -5.52 10.09 -2.69
CA LEU A 71 -6.17 9.33 -3.77
C LEU A 71 -7.69 9.25 -3.62
N ARG A 72 -8.21 9.41 -2.41
CA ARG A 72 -9.66 9.37 -2.16
C ARG A 72 -10.39 10.57 -2.74
N GLY A 73 -9.71 11.71 -2.90
CA GLY A 73 -10.28 12.94 -3.45
C GLY A 73 -10.11 13.08 -4.96
N LEU A 74 -9.47 12.12 -5.62
CA LEU A 74 -9.24 12.18 -7.06
C LEU A 74 -10.36 11.52 -7.84
N ASP A 75 -10.67 12.11 -8.99
CA ASP A 75 -11.63 11.54 -9.95
C ASP A 75 -10.99 10.34 -10.68
N GLY A 76 -11.84 9.43 -11.15
CA GLY A 76 -11.43 8.27 -11.92
C GLY A 76 -11.38 6.99 -11.09
N PRO A 77 -10.81 5.90 -11.65
CA PRO A 77 -10.70 4.62 -10.95
C PRO A 77 -9.92 4.76 -9.66
N HIS A 78 -10.41 4.14 -8.60
CA HIS A 78 -9.75 4.21 -7.31
C HIS A 78 -8.45 3.40 -7.30
N ILE A 79 -7.38 4.02 -6.80
CA ILE A 79 -6.06 3.40 -6.65
C ILE A 79 -5.85 3.09 -5.17
N TYR A 80 -5.49 1.84 -4.87
CA TYR A 80 -5.25 1.38 -3.51
C TYR A 80 -3.75 1.16 -3.27
N LEU A 81 -3.25 1.68 -2.16
CA LEU A 81 -1.88 1.44 -1.69
C LEU A 81 -1.94 0.58 -0.45
N ASP A 82 -1.32 -0.59 -0.51
CA ASP A 82 -1.26 -1.52 0.61
C ASP A 82 0.16 -2.03 0.81
N GLU A 83 0.47 -2.48 2.03
CA GLU A 83 1.73 -3.14 2.28
C GLU A 83 1.77 -4.48 1.54
N ASP A 84 2.92 -4.78 0.91
CA ASP A 84 3.15 -6.08 0.28
C ASP A 84 3.64 -7.06 1.35
N LEU A 85 2.69 -7.74 1.97
CA LEU A 85 2.96 -8.64 3.09
C LEU A 85 3.38 -10.03 2.59
N THR A 86 4.32 -10.66 3.32
CA THR A 86 4.64 -12.06 3.10
C THR A 86 3.46 -12.94 3.49
N LYS A 87 3.47 -14.20 3.04
CA LYS A 87 2.42 -15.17 3.40
C LYS A 87 2.25 -15.30 4.92
N MET A 88 3.35 -15.37 5.66
CA MET A 88 3.32 -15.43 7.12
C MET A 88 2.71 -14.17 7.74
N GLN A 89 3.05 -12.99 7.21
CA GLN A 89 2.50 -11.73 7.68
C GLN A 89 1.00 -11.64 7.41
N VAL A 90 0.54 -12.09 6.25
CA VAL A 90 -0.89 -12.13 5.91
C VAL A 90 -1.64 -13.06 6.87
N GLU A 91 -1.11 -14.25 7.15
CA GLU A 91 -1.70 -15.20 8.09
C GLU A 91 -1.77 -14.63 9.51
N HIS A 92 -0.69 -13.99 9.97
CA HIS A 92 -0.64 -13.34 11.28
C HIS A 92 -1.68 -12.22 11.39
N ARG A 93 -1.78 -11.37 10.38
CA ARG A 93 -2.78 -10.31 10.32
C ARG A 93 -4.19 -10.88 10.39
N ARG A 94 -4.46 -11.94 9.62
CA ARG A 94 -5.77 -12.60 9.60
C ARG A 94 -6.14 -13.14 10.98
N ALA A 95 -5.17 -13.70 11.70
CA ALA A 95 -5.38 -14.20 13.06
C ALA A 95 -5.65 -13.08 14.07
N CYS A 96 -5.06 -11.90 13.87
CA CYS A 96 -5.20 -10.76 14.79
C CYS A 96 -6.42 -9.88 14.53
N MET A 97 -6.92 -9.84 13.29
CA MET A 97 -8.03 -8.94 12.91
C MET A 97 -9.32 -9.15 13.69
N PRO A 98 -9.74 -10.37 14.07
CA PRO A 98 -10.94 -10.54 14.91
C PRO A 98 -10.88 -9.76 16.21
N ARG A 99 -9.72 -9.72 16.85
CA ARG A 99 -9.52 -8.94 18.08
C ARG A 99 -9.61 -7.44 17.86
N VAL A 100 -9.07 -6.96 16.72
CA VAL A 100 -9.20 -5.56 16.32
C VAL A 100 -10.67 -5.20 16.11
N HIS A 101 -11.40 -6.04 15.39
CA HIS A 101 -12.84 -5.83 15.14
C HIS A 101 -13.65 -5.84 16.44
N GLN A 102 -13.33 -6.74 17.37
CA GLN A 102 -14.01 -6.80 18.66
C GLN A 102 -13.79 -5.52 19.47
N ALA A 103 -12.55 -5.03 19.52
CA ALA A 103 -12.25 -3.77 20.21
C ALA A 103 -12.99 -2.59 19.59
N ARG A 104 -13.10 -2.53 18.26
CA ARG A 104 -13.88 -1.50 17.56
C ARG A 104 -15.36 -1.57 17.89
N LYS A 105 -15.94 -2.76 18.03
CA LYS A 105 -17.34 -2.95 18.47
C LYS A 105 -17.56 -2.43 19.87
N GLU A 106 -16.55 -2.51 20.74
CA GLU A 106 -16.58 -1.98 22.10
C GLU A 106 -16.37 -0.46 22.17
N GLY A 107 -16.26 0.21 21.00
CA GLY A 107 -16.06 1.65 20.93
C GLY A 107 -14.62 2.10 21.09
N LYS A 108 -13.66 1.18 21.09
CA LYS A 108 -12.23 1.51 21.22
C LYS A 108 -11.59 1.78 19.86
N LYS A 109 -10.59 2.64 19.85
CA LYS A 109 -9.74 2.82 18.67
C LYS A 109 -8.78 1.63 18.58
N ALA A 110 -8.91 0.83 17.55
CA ALA A 110 -8.08 -0.35 17.35
C ALA A 110 -7.58 -0.44 15.91
N SER A 111 -6.35 -0.90 15.75
CA SER A 111 -5.73 -1.11 14.45
C SER A 111 -4.70 -2.23 14.52
N TYR A 112 -4.30 -2.72 13.35
CA TYR A 112 -3.19 -3.63 13.19
C TYR A 112 -2.09 -2.90 12.43
N ARG A 113 -0.90 -2.81 13.03
CA ARG A 113 0.23 -2.10 12.45
C ARG A 113 1.54 -2.79 12.81
N ASP A 114 2.38 -3.01 11.81
CA ASP A 114 3.72 -3.60 11.97
C ASP A 114 3.73 -4.92 12.76
N GLY A 115 2.75 -5.80 12.49
CA GLY A 115 2.62 -7.09 13.15
C GLY A 115 2.04 -7.04 14.54
N ARG A 116 1.52 -5.89 14.99
CA ARG A 116 1.01 -5.69 16.35
C ARG A 116 -0.41 -5.18 16.35
N ILE A 117 -1.18 -5.64 17.35
CA ILE A 117 -2.50 -5.09 17.64
C ILE A 117 -2.31 -3.85 18.51
N ILE A 118 -2.87 -2.73 18.09
CA ILE A 118 -2.81 -1.47 18.83
C ILE A 118 -4.23 -1.09 19.22
N ILE A 119 -4.49 -0.98 20.53
CA ILE A 119 -5.78 -0.57 21.08
C ILE A 119 -5.55 0.65 21.94
N GLU A 120 -6.27 1.75 21.68
CA GLU A 120 -6.14 3.03 22.38
C GLU A 120 -4.69 3.53 22.43
N GLY A 121 -3.96 3.34 21.32
CA GLY A 121 -2.57 3.77 21.19
C GLY A 121 -1.52 2.88 21.84
N ARG A 122 -1.94 1.75 22.44
CA ARG A 122 -1.03 0.80 23.09
C ARG A 122 -0.93 -0.50 22.33
N ALA A 123 0.30 -0.96 22.07
CA ALA A 123 0.54 -2.27 21.49
C ALA A 123 0.23 -3.36 22.54
N ILE A 124 -0.57 -4.37 22.15
CA ILE A 124 -1.04 -5.41 23.06
C ILE A 124 -0.21 -6.68 22.98
N THR A 125 0.55 -6.85 21.88
CA THR A 125 1.41 -8.02 21.72
C THR A 125 2.77 -7.61 21.21
#